data_aeae2aa825383d36908e1129063df1c8
#
_entry.id   aeae2aa825383d36908e1129063df1c8
#
_cell.length_a   1.000
_cell.length_b   1.000
_cell.length_c   1.000
_cell.angle_alpha   90.00
_cell.angle_beta   90.00
_cell.angle_gamma   90.00
#
_symmetry.space_group_name_H-M   'P 1'
#
loop_
_entity.id
_entity.type
_entity.pdbx_description
1 polymer ?
#
loop_
_entity_poly.entity_id
_entity_poly.type
_entity_poly.pdbx_seq_one_letter_code
_entity_poly.pdbx_strand_id
1 'polypeptide(L)'
;MKSMGVIKSIEPIIDIEIIENQIPAIVFLKTNLAQSIQIADELAAIPEVRRLYMATGENNIVAKVVIDRPERLEGLVRKKIAPIEGINSTSYQIITRTVKDSQSITISEEMLLKLQCDFCDNDIIKKPRALEINNRRRYFCCNSCLILYRQKYKGRIEAMNGGISSSSNNKN
;
A
#
# COMPACT_ATOMS: atom_id res chain seq x y z
N MET A 1 -8.32 -5.80 -9.53
CA MET A 1 -7.22 -5.17 -8.81
C MET A 1 -7.15 -5.58 -7.33
N LYS A 2 -8.24 -5.53 -6.54
CA LYS A 2 -8.24 -6.02 -5.14
C LYS A 2 -7.99 -7.52 -5.05
N SER A 3 -8.54 -8.31 -5.96
CA SER A 3 -8.35 -9.78 -6.04
C SER A 3 -6.98 -10.23 -6.55
N MET A 4 -6.18 -9.30 -7.06
CA MET A 4 -4.80 -9.57 -7.54
C MET A 4 -3.74 -9.08 -6.55
N GLY A 5 -4.13 -8.65 -5.34
CA GLY A 5 -3.21 -8.12 -4.34
C GLY A 5 -2.58 -6.75 -4.68
N VAL A 6 -2.94 -6.14 -5.82
CA VAL A 6 -2.44 -4.82 -6.21
C VAL A 6 -3.04 -3.73 -5.33
N ILE A 7 -4.30 -3.90 -4.91
CA ILE A 7 -4.97 -3.01 -3.94
C ILE A 7 -5.05 -3.78 -2.62
N LYS A 8 -4.27 -3.39 -1.63
CA LYS A 8 -4.27 -3.98 -0.28
C LYS A 8 -5.51 -3.57 0.51
N SER A 9 -5.83 -2.28 0.48
CA SER A 9 -6.99 -1.69 1.17
C SER A 9 -7.54 -0.54 0.35
N ILE A 10 -8.81 -0.18 0.59
CA ILE A 10 -9.42 1.07 0.12
C ILE A 10 -9.73 1.84 1.40
N GLU A 11 -8.97 2.89 1.63
CA GLU A 11 -9.13 3.77 2.79
C GLU A 11 -9.54 5.16 2.30
N PRO A 12 -10.46 5.84 2.99
CA PRO A 12 -10.80 7.21 2.66
C PRO A 12 -9.58 8.10 2.92
N ILE A 13 -9.28 8.97 1.96
CA ILE A 13 -8.29 10.04 2.18
C ILE A 13 -9.01 11.15 2.91
N ILE A 14 -8.64 11.36 4.15
CA ILE A 14 -9.16 12.47 4.96
C ILE A 14 -8.15 13.61 4.85
N ASP A 15 -8.63 14.80 4.50
CA ASP A 15 -7.81 16.01 4.52
C ASP A 15 -7.53 16.39 5.98
N ILE A 16 -6.29 16.14 6.38
CA ILE A 16 -5.85 16.39 7.76
C ILE A 16 -5.82 17.90 8.07
N GLU A 17 -5.67 18.76 7.05
CA GLU A 17 -5.65 20.22 7.23
C GLU A 17 -7.03 20.78 7.61
N ILE A 18 -8.12 20.04 7.29
CA ILE A 18 -9.50 20.41 7.67
C ILE A 18 -9.83 19.95 9.10
N ILE A 19 -9.11 18.95 9.63
CA ILE A 19 -9.32 18.48 10.99
C ILE A 19 -8.52 19.38 11.95
N GLU A 20 -9.22 20.15 12.76
CA GLU A 20 -8.60 20.97 13.80
C GLU A 20 -7.66 20.14 14.68
N ASN A 21 -6.54 20.74 15.06
CA ASN A 21 -5.54 20.15 15.96
C ASN A 21 -4.79 18.91 15.41
N GLN A 22 -4.55 18.83 14.12
CA GLN A 22 -3.70 17.79 13.52
C GLN A 22 -2.41 18.40 12.98
N ILE A 23 -1.34 18.35 13.78
CA ILE A 23 -0.04 18.91 13.40
C ILE A 23 0.89 17.77 12.99
N PRO A 24 1.20 17.65 11.68
CA PRO A 24 2.16 16.65 11.22
C PRO A 24 3.60 17.07 11.53
N ALA A 25 4.42 16.11 11.93
CA ALA A 25 5.84 16.31 12.15
C ALA A 25 6.63 15.10 11.61
N ILE A 26 7.90 15.32 11.30
CA ILE A 26 8.84 14.27 10.94
C ILE A 26 9.85 14.11 12.06
N VAL A 27 10.08 12.88 12.47
CA VAL A 27 11.10 12.49 13.44
C VAL A 27 12.16 11.68 12.71
N PHE A 28 13.39 12.11 12.82
CA PHE A 28 14.56 11.43 12.26
C PHE A 28 15.32 10.74 13.40
N LEU A 29 15.64 9.46 13.20
CA LEU A 29 16.30 8.66 14.20
C LEU A 29 17.56 8.02 13.63
N LYS A 30 18.63 8.10 14.38
CA LYS A 30 19.85 7.35 14.16
C LYS A 30 19.86 6.19 15.15
N THR A 31 19.81 4.96 14.64
CA THR A 31 19.73 3.76 15.48
C THR A 31 20.86 2.80 15.17
N ASN A 32 21.10 1.87 16.09
CA ASN A 32 21.96 0.73 15.81
C ASN A 32 21.34 -0.13 14.70
N LEU A 33 22.06 -0.35 13.60
CA LEU A 33 21.58 -1.12 12.46
C LEU A 33 21.16 -2.55 12.81
N ALA A 34 21.86 -3.19 13.76
CA ALA A 34 21.55 -4.55 14.19
C ALA A 34 20.18 -4.66 14.89
N GLN A 35 19.72 -3.57 15.52
CA GLN A 35 18.45 -3.51 16.26
C GLN A 35 17.35 -2.72 15.52
N SER A 36 17.67 -2.21 14.34
CA SER A 36 16.78 -1.27 13.61
C SER A 36 15.38 -1.83 13.32
N ILE A 37 15.25 -3.13 13.07
CA ILE A 37 13.95 -3.79 12.83
C ILE A 37 13.13 -3.82 14.11
N GLN A 38 13.73 -4.25 15.24
CA GLN A 38 13.05 -4.28 16.53
C GLN A 38 12.59 -2.88 16.94
N ILE A 39 13.48 -1.89 16.80
CA ILE A 39 13.15 -0.48 17.09
C ILE A 39 12.01 0.01 16.21
N ALA A 40 11.99 -0.36 14.93
CA ALA A 40 10.90 -0.01 14.02
C ALA A 40 9.55 -0.62 14.48
N ASP A 41 9.54 -1.86 14.94
CA ASP A 41 8.33 -2.51 15.47
C ASP A 41 7.82 -1.82 16.74
N GLU A 42 8.71 -1.44 17.65
CA GLU A 42 8.35 -0.69 18.85
C GLU A 42 7.79 0.70 18.52
N LEU A 43 8.42 1.41 17.56
CA LEU A 43 7.94 2.70 17.08
C LEU A 43 6.58 2.60 16.38
N ALA A 44 6.34 1.53 15.63
CA ALA A 44 5.09 1.31 14.92
C ALA A 44 3.90 1.08 15.87
N ALA A 45 4.16 0.64 17.11
CA ALA A 45 3.13 0.48 18.15
C ALA A 45 2.69 1.82 18.78
N ILE A 46 3.41 2.92 18.54
CA ILE A 46 3.08 4.24 19.08
C ILE A 46 1.92 4.85 18.26
N PRO A 47 0.76 5.18 18.87
CA PRO A 47 -0.42 5.64 18.14
C PRO A 47 -0.22 6.93 17.34
N GLU A 48 0.66 7.81 17.82
CA GLU A 48 0.99 9.07 17.17
C GLU A 48 1.84 8.88 15.90
N VAL A 49 2.51 7.72 15.74
CA VAL A 49 3.27 7.36 14.54
C VAL A 49 2.30 6.88 13.46
N ARG A 50 2.23 7.64 12.37
CA ARG A 50 1.34 7.34 11.24
C ARG A 50 2.05 6.67 10.08
N ARG A 51 3.33 6.96 9.87
CA ARG A 51 4.15 6.31 8.86
C ARG A 51 5.56 6.15 9.40
N LEU A 52 6.18 5.03 9.07
CA LEU A 52 7.53 4.71 9.47
C LEU A 52 8.30 4.18 8.27
N TYR A 53 9.49 4.69 8.08
CA TYR A 53 10.36 4.32 6.98
C TYR A 53 11.73 3.93 7.50
N MET A 54 12.26 2.83 7.00
CA MET A 54 13.69 2.54 7.10
C MET A 54 14.40 3.22 5.92
N ALA A 55 15.44 3.97 6.20
CA ALA A 55 16.16 4.78 5.23
C ALA A 55 17.64 4.44 5.21
N THR A 56 18.30 4.78 4.13
CA THR A 56 19.76 4.76 4.04
C THR A 56 20.31 6.12 4.45
N GLY A 57 21.48 6.15 5.07
CA GLY A 57 22.14 7.39 5.48
C GLY A 57 22.32 7.51 7.00
N GLU A 58 22.58 8.72 7.47
CA GLU A 58 22.86 8.98 8.87
C GLU A 58 21.67 8.67 9.79
N ASN A 59 20.47 9.10 9.38
CA ASN A 59 19.22 8.77 10.03
C ASN A 59 18.60 7.57 9.32
N ASN A 60 18.68 6.41 9.92
CA ASN A 60 18.25 5.15 9.30
C ASN A 60 16.78 4.79 9.58
N ILE A 61 16.08 5.57 10.43
CA ILE A 61 14.63 5.50 10.60
C ILE A 61 14.03 6.90 10.50
N VAL A 62 12.94 7.03 9.76
CA VAL A 62 12.18 8.27 9.60
C VAL A 62 10.72 8.00 9.92
N ALA A 63 10.17 8.72 10.89
CA ALA A 63 8.78 8.58 11.31
C ALA A 63 7.98 9.85 11.00
N LYS A 64 6.81 9.71 10.35
CA LYS A 64 5.80 10.77 10.29
C LYS A 64 4.86 10.59 11.49
N VAL A 65 4.81 11.57 12.34
CA VAL A 65 3.94 11.60 13.52
C VAL A 65 2.88 12.69 13.36
N VAL A 66 1.75 12.50 14.04
CA VAL A 66 0.68 13.52 14.10
C VAL A 66 0.35 13.77 15.54
N ILE A 67 0.36 15.05 15.92
CA ILE A 67 0.12 15.54 17.28
C ILE A 67 -0.97 16.60 17.26
N ASP A 68 -1.57 16.88 18.41
CA ASP A 68 -2.62 17.90 18.56
C ASP A 68 -2.07 19.29 18.94
N ARG A 69 -0.87 19.36 19.50
CA ARG A 69 -0.19 20.59 19.91
C ARG A 69 1.31 20.48 19.75
N PRO A 70 2.01 21.57 19.38
CA PRO A 70 3.46 21.55 19.20
C PRO A 70 4.23 21.05 20.44
N GLU A 71 3.77 21.42 21.64
CA GLU A 71 4.45 21.08 22.91
C GLU A 71 4.41 19.57 23.18
N ARG A 72 3.45 18.85 22.60
CA ARG A 72 3.37 17.40 22.73
C ARG A 72 4.44 16.66 21.95
N LEU A 73 5.04 17.28 20.92
CA LEU A 73 6.08 16.66 20.13
C LEU A 73 7.33 16.37 20.97
N GLU A 74 7.78 17.34 21.73
CA GLU A 74 8.92 17.16 22.66
C GLU A 74 8.61 16.08 23.69
N GLY A 75 7.39 16.10 24.26
CA GLY A 75 6.93 15.09 25.20
C GLY A 75 6.90 13.68 24.60
N LEU A 76 6.41 13.54 23.37
CA LEU A 76 6.39 12.28 22.62
C LEU A 76 7.80 11.74 22.40
N VAL A 77 8.69 12.60 21.88
CA VAL A 77 10.08 12.22 21.60
C VAL A 77 10.78 11.81 22.89
N ARG A 78 10.74 12.65 23.93
CA ARG A 78 11.47 12.41 25.17
C ARG A 78 10.93 11.22 25.99
N LYS A 79 9.60 11.00 26.00
CA LYS A 79 8.99 10.01 26.88
C LYS A 79 8.75 8.66 26.20
N LYS A 80 8.48 8.65 24.89
CA LYS A 80 8.10 7.43 24.17
C LYS A 80 9.14 6.96 23.17
N ILE A 81 9.87 7.88 22.51
CA ILE A 81 10.79 7.53 21.42
C ILE A 81 12.23 7.39 21.94
N ALA A 82 12.78 8.45 22.54
CA ALA A 82 14.18 8.45 22.98
C ALA A 82 14.57 7.38 24.02
N PRO A 83 13.65 6.87 24.87
CA PRO A 83 13.97 5.79 25.80
C PRO A 83 14.11 4.40 25.16
N ILE A 84 13.75 4.24 23.89
CA ILE A 84 13.88 2.96 23.19
C ILE A 84 15.37 2.62 23.05
N GLU A 85 15.76 1.44 23.52
CA GLU A 85 17.15 0.99 23.49
C GLU A 85 17.65 0.88 22.05
N GLY A 86 18.87 1.36 21.80
CA GLY A 86 19.49 1.36 20.47
C GLY A 86 19.24 2.61 19.64
N ILE A 87 18.48 3.58 20.14
CA ILE A 87 18.38 4.92 19.54
C ILE A 87 19.56 5.76 20.01
N ASN A 88 20.42 6.16 19.07
CA ASN A 88 21.62 6.93 19.35
C ASN A 88 21.39 8.44 19.34
N SER A 89 20.53 8.90 18.41
CA SER A 89 20.13 10.31 18.34
C SER A 89 18.76 10.46 17.72
N THR A 90 18.08 11.55 18.08
CA THR A 90 16.75 11.89 17.58
C THR A 90 16.68 13.38 17.27
N SER A 91 16.18 13.71 16.09
CA SER A 91 15.82 15.08 15.73
C SER A 91 14.41 15.11 15.15
N TYR A 92 13.75 16.24 15.19
CA TYR A 92 12.38 16.36 14.69
C TYR A 92 12.11 17.72 14.07
N GLN A 93 11.15 17.76 13.15
CA GLN A 93 10.72 18.97 12.47
C GLN A 93 9.20 18.97 12.33
N ILE A 94 8.57 20.11 12.66
CA ILE A 94 7.13 20.30 12.44
C ILE A 94 6.93 20.69 10.97
N ILE A 95 5.97 20.05 10.31
CA ILE A 95 5.58 20.39 8.94
C ILE A 95 4.65 21.61 9.05
N THR A 96 5.14 22.76 8.59
CA THR A 96 4.36 24.01 8.61
C THR A 96 3.39 24.13 7.44
N ARG A 97 3.68 23.44 6.31
CA ARG A 97 2.84 23.44 5.12
C ARG A 97 3.11 22.21 4.26
N THR A 98 2.06 21.55 3.83
CA THR A 98 2.14 20.50 2.82
C THR A 98 1.93 21.11 1.43
N VAL A 99 2.97 21.11 0.60
CA VAL A 99 2.89 21.67 -0.77
C VAL A 99 2.29 20.64 -1.73
N LYS A 100 2.55 19.35 -1.50
CA LYS A 100 2.02 18.25 -2.31
C LYS A 100 1.96 16.98 -1.46
N ASP A 101 0.78 16.39 -1.37
CA ASP A 101 0.57 15.04 -0.81
C ASP A 101 -0.26 14.22 -1.81
N SER A 102 0.40 13.70 -2.83
CA SER A 102 -0.25 12.86 -3.85
C SER A 102 0.06 11.40 -3.57
N GLN A 103 -0.94 10.65 -3.17
CA GLN A 103 -0.86 9.20 -3.00
C GLN A 103 -1.18 8.44 -4.31
N SER A 104 -1.46 9.16 -5.39
CA SER A 104 -1.72 8.56 -6.70
C SER A 104 -0.43 7.95 -7.26
N ILE A 105 -0.47 6.65 -7.49
CA ILE A 105 0.59 5.96 -8.24
C ILE A 105 0.32 6.24 -9.72
N THR A 106 1.21 6.96 -10.38
CA THR A 106 1.22 7.04 -11.84
C THR A 106 1.77 5.71 -12.35
N ILE A 107 0.88 4.84 -12.81
CA ILE A 107 1.31 3.57 -13.45
C ILE A 107 1.76 3.94 -14.86
N SER A 108 3.06 4.00 -15.10
CA SER A 108 3.61 4.07 -16.45
C SER A 108 3.55 2.70 -17.13
N GLU A 109 3.55 2.69 -18.48
CA GLU A 109 3.58 1.43 -19.25
C GLU A 109 4.84 0.59 -18.96
N GLU A 110 5.89 1.22 -18.43
CA GLU A 110 7.15 0.59 -18.03
C GLU A 110 7.10 -0.06 -16.64
N MET A 111 6.06 0.21 -15.86
CA MET A 111 5.89 -0.38 -14.54
C MET A 111 5.52 -1.86 -14.70
N LEU A 112 6.51 -2.72 -14.59
CA LEU A 112 6.35 -4.17 -14.62
C LEU A 112 5.55 -4.61 -13.38
N LEU A 113 4.25 -4.77 -13.54
CA LEU A 113 3.45 -5.50 -12.57
C LEU A 113 3.96 -6.94 -12.59
N LYS A 114 4.43 -7.46 -11.46
CA LYS A 114 4.73 -8.88 -11.31
C LYS A 114 3.40 -9.64 -11.37
N LEU A 115 2.97 -9.97 -12.57
CA LEU A 115 1.78 -10.76 -12.82
C LEU A 115 2.18 -12.22 -12.91
N GLN A 116 1.47 -13.09 -12.20
CA GLN A 116 1.59 -14.53 -12.35
C GLN A 116 0.52 -15.04 -13.32
N CYS A 117 0.83 -16.09 -14.04
CA CYS A 117 -0.07 -16.73 -14.97
C CYS A 117 -1.15 -17.51 -14.21
N ASP A 118 -2.42 -17.20 -14.43
CA ASP A 118 -3.57 -17.87 -13.79
C ASP A 118 -3.71 -19.37 -14.14
N PHE A 119 -2.81 -19.92 -14.95
CA PHE A 119 -2.83 -21.35 -15.34
C PHE A 119 -1.60 -22.13 -14.89
N CYS A 120 -0.40 -21.57 -15.04
CA CYS A 120 0.86 -22.27 -14.73
C CYS A 120 1.65 -21.63 -13.59
N ASP A 121 1.12 -20.58 -12.95
CA ASP A 121 1.69 -19.84 -11.83
C ASP A 121 3.07 -19.21 -12.06
N ASN A 122 3.59 -19.30 -13.30
CA ASN A 122 4.86 -18.67 -13.67
C ASN A 122 4.71 -17.16 -13.81
N ASP A 123 5.78 -16.43 -13.51
CA ASP A 123 5.85 -14.98 -13.70
C ASP A 123 5.69 -14.59 -15.18
N ILE A 124 4.91 -13.57 -15.44
CA ILE A 124 4.67 -13.06 -16.79
C ILE A 124 5.70 -11.96 -17.07
N ILE A 125 6.72 -12.30 -17.85
CA ILE A 125 7.84 -11.40 -18.22
C ILE A 125 7.50 -10.53 -19.44
N LYS A 126 6.57 -10.98 -20.28
CA LYS A 126 6.16 -10.30 -21.53
C LYS A 126 4.73 -9.79 -21.40
N LYS A 127 4.26 -9.05 -22.40
CA LYS A 127 2.87 -8.55 -22.45
C LYS A 127 1.87 -9.69 -22.19
N PRO A 128 1.08 -9.65 -21.11
CA PRO A 128 0.16 -10.70 -20.74
C PRO A 128 -0.96 -10.89 -21.77
N ARG A 129 -1.44 -12.11 -21.92
CA ARG A 129 -2.75 -12.37 -22.52
C ARG A 129 -3.81 -12.24 -21.44
N ALA A 130 -4.90 -11.55 -21.74
CA ALA A 130 -5.98 -11.34 -20.78
C ALA A 130 -7.27 -12.04 -21.24
N LEU A 131 -8.00 -12.59 -20.28
CA LEU A 131 -9.36 -13.11 -20.44
C LEU A 131 -10.25 -12.49 -19.39
N GLU A 132 -11.35 -11.91 -19.80
CA GLU A 132 -12.34 -11.33 -18.91
C GLU A 132 -13.47 -12.34 -18.63
N ILE A 133 -13.71 -12.61 -17.35
CA ILE A 133 -14.75 -13.54 -16.89
C ILE A 133 -15.47 -12.85 -15.73
N ASN A 134 -16.77 -12.59 -15.87
CA ASN A 134 -17.60 -11.96 -14.84
C ASN A 134 -16.93 -10.72 -14.21
N ASN A 135 -16.57 -9.75 -15.04
CA ASN A 135 -15.90 -8.49 -14.63
C ASN A 135 -14.53 -8.67 -13.95
N ARG A 136 -13.91 -9.86 -14.04
CA ARG A 136 -12.57 -10.14 -13.52
C ARG A 136 -11.63 -10.49 -14.67
N ARG A 137 -10.49 -9.81 -14.73
CA ARG A 137 -9.43 -10.12 -15.70
C ARG A 137 -8.53 -11.21 -15.15
N ARG A 138 -8.29 -12.23 -15.97
CA ARG A 138 -7.31 -13.29 -15.79
C ARG A 138 -6.14 -13.06 -16.72
N TYR A 139 -4.94 -13.31 -16.27
CA TYR A 139 -3.73 -13.04 -17.02
C TYR A 139 -2.94 -14.32 -17.29
N PHE A 140 -2.41 -14.44 -18.50
CA PHE A 140 -1.70 -15.63 -18.96
C PHE A 140 -0.38 -15.25 -19.61
N CYS A 141 0.68 -16.04 -19.36
CA CYS A 141 2.01 -15.82 -19.90
C CYS A 141 2.07 -16.08 -21.43
N CYS A 142 1.20 -16.92 -21.97
CA CYS A 142 1.15 -17.27 -23.38
C CYS A 142 -0.26 -17.69 -23.82
N ASN A 143 -0.44 -17.85 -25.15
CA ASN A 143 -1.71 -18.24 -25.74
C ASN A 143 -2.13 -19.68 -25.37
N SER A 144 -1.15 -20.57 -25.23
CA SER A 144 -1.40 -21.96 -24.82
C SER A 144 -2.03 -22.04 -23.43
N CYS A 145 -1.51 -21.29 -22.45
CA CYS A 145 -2.07 -21.24 -21.11
C CYS A 145 -3.49 -20.69 -21.10
N LEU A 146 -3.79 -19.69 -21.94
CA LEU A 146 -5.14 -19.13 -22.08
C LEU A 146 -6.10 -20.16 -22.66
N ILE A 147 -5.70 -20.91 -23.70
CA ILE A 147 -6.54 -21.94 -24.34
C ILE A 147 -6.80 -23.08 -23.35
N LEU A 148 -5.76 -23.59 -22.69
CA LEU A 148 -5.88 -24.67 -21.70
C LEU A 148 -6.76 -24.25 -20.52
N TYR A 149 -6.64 -23.03 -20.06
CA TYR A 149 -7.51 -22.48 -19.02
C TYR A 149 -8.98 -22.48 -19.47
N ARG A 150 -9.27 -21.98 -20.69
CA ARG A 150 -10.63 -22.01 -21.24
C ARG A 150 -11.19 -23.42 -21.34
N GLN A 151 -10.39 -24.39 -21.80
CA GLN A 151 -10.81 -25.78 -21.89
C GLN A 151 -11.11 -26.37 -20.51
N LYS A 152 -10.18 -26.20 -19.56
CA LYS A 152 -10.31 -26.73 -18.19
C LYS A 152 -11.52 -26.18 -17.44
N TYR A 153 -11.86 -24.90 -17.64
CA TYR A 153 -12.91 -24.22 -16.89
C TYR A 153 -14.13 -23.85 -17.75
N LYS A 154 -14.32 -24.49 -18.92
CA LYS A 154 -15.37 -24.17 -19.88
C LYS A 154 -16.76 -24.08 -19.24
N GLY A 155 -17.21 -25.08 -18.52
CA GLY A 155 -18.53 -25.10 -17.89
C GLY A 155 -18.72 -24.01 -16.82
N ARG A 156 -17.66 -23.67 -16.06
CA ARG A 156 -17.72 -22.57 -15.07
C ARG A 156 -17.77 -21.20 -15.74
N ILE A 157 -17.06 -21.03 -16.83
CA ILE A 157 -17.03 -19.77 -17.59
C ILE A 157 -18.39 -19.52 -18.24
N GLU A 158 -19.02 -20.56 -18.81
CA GLU A 158 -20.36 -20.49 -19.41
C GLU A 158 -21.42 -20.18 -18.34
N ALA A 159 -21.39 -20.82 -17.19
CA ALA A 159 -22.32 -20.57 -16.09
C ALA A 159 -22.19 -19.13 -15.52
N MET A 160 -20.97 -18.60 -15.45
CA MET A 160 -20.72 -17.24 -14.96
C MET A 160 -21.11 -16.15 -15.98
N ASN A 161 -21.00 -16.41 -17.28
CA ASN A 161 -21.37 -15.46 -18.32
C ASN A 161 -22.87 -15.55 -18.69
N GLY A 162 -23.53 -16.66 -18.41
CA GLY A 162 -24.97 -16.87 -18.68
C GLY A 162 -25.93 -16.22 -17.69
N GLY A 163 -25.44 -15.70 -16.56
CA GLY A 163 -26.25 -15.07 -15.52
C GLY A 163 -26.72 -13.64 -15.80
N ILE A 164 -26.36 -13.03 -16.94
CA ILE A 164 -26.64 -11.60 -17.24
C ILE A 164 -27.81 -11.42 -18.24
N SER A 165 -28.42 -12.50 -18.75
CA SER A 165 -29.43 -12.39 -19.82
C SER A 165 -30.91 -12.52 -19.39
N SER A 166 -31.25 -12.31 -18.11
CA SER A 166 -32.63 -12.42 -17.65
C SER A 166 -33.18 -11.27 -16.79
N SER A 167 -32.81 -10.01 -17.09
CA SER A 167 -33.50 -8.89 -16.46
C SER A 167 -33.49 -7.60 -17.31
N SER A 168 -34.03 -7.70 -18.55
CA SER A 168 -34.52 -6.50 -19.26
C SER A 168 -35.55 -6.89 -20.31
N ASN A 169 -36.74 -7.30 -19.82
CA ASN A 169 -37.98 -7.16 -20.59
C ASN A 169 -39.14 -7.24 -19.60
N ASN A 170 -39.56 -6.10 -19.07
CA ASN A 170 -40.98 -5.77 -18.90
C ASN A 170 -41.13 -4.35 -18.32
N LYS A 171 -41.54 -3.40 -19.19
CA LYS A 171 -42.67 -2.51 -18.93
C LYS A 171 -42.79 -1.50 -20.07
N ASN A 172 -43.88 -1.66 -20.72
CA ASN A 172 -44.77 -0.63 -21.26
C ASN A 172 -44.45 0.80 -20.85
#